data_3cb1a4d95091d12a0c9c3f07d1d9e119
#
_entry.id   3cb1a4d95091d12a0c9c3f07d1d9e119
#
_cell.length_a   1.000
_cell.length_b   1.000
_cell.length_c   1.000
_cell.angle_alpha   90.00
_cell.angle_beta   90.00
_cell.angle_gamma   90.00
#
_symmetry.space_group_name_H-M   'P 1'
#
loop_
_entity.id
_entity.type
_entity.pdbx_description
1 polymer ?
#
loop_
_entity_poly.entity_id
_entity_poly.type
_entity_poly.pdbx_seq_one_letter_code
_entity_poly.pdbx_strand_id
1 'polypeptide(L)'
;MAKSEKTRLEILNEAAEKLDEDRKAFIIPLLSEIAFMEEKLKTLKAMPYIVAHPKNPNRVKTTDAAKQYKETMQIYLGAVKTVLTALYKIESGAAEELMARLQEFEL
;
A
#
# COMPACT_ATOMS: atom_id res chain seq x y z
N MET A 1 23.61 -16.06 -12.22
CA MET A 1 22.58 -15.20 -12.79
C MET A 1 21.54 -14.84 -11.76
N ALA A 2 21.34 -13.57 -11.54
CA ALA A 2 20.36 -13.13 -10.58
C ALA A 2 18.96 -13.35 -11.12
N LYS A 3 18.13 -13.98 -10.32
CA LYS A 3 16.73 -14.15 -10.63
C LYS A 3 16.03 -12.83 -10.39
N SER A 4 15.32 -12.30 -11.38
CA SER A 4 14.55 -11.09 -11.13
C SER A 4 13.44 -11.39 -10.15
N GLU A 5 13.43 -10.62 -9.07
CA GLU A 5 12.33 -10.68 -8.12
C GLU A 5 11.11 -9.98 -8.69
N LYS A 6 9.96 -10.54 -8.42
CA LYS A 6 8.71 -9.92 -8.81
C LYS A 6 8.47 -8.68 -7.98
N THR A 7 7.97 -7.64 -8.61
CA THR A 7 7.57 -6.43 -7.89
C THR A 7 6.32 -6.73 -7.07
N ARG A 8 6.07 -5.88 -6.09
CA ARG A 8 4.86 -5.98 -5.27
C ARG A 8 3.60 -5.96 -6.14
N LEU A 9 3.58 -5.07 -7.15
CA LEU A 9 2.44 -4.96 -8.07
C LEU A 9 2.25 -6.25 -8.87
N GLU A 10 3.33 -6.86 -9.34
CA GLU A 10 3.24 -8.11 -10.09
C GLU A 10 2.64 -9.23 -9.23
N ILE A 11 3.06 -9.33 -7.97
CA ILE A 11 2.53 -10.32 -7.04
C ILE A 11 1.02 -10.12 -6.82
N LEU A 12 0.60 -8.88 -6.59
CA LEU A 12 -0.80 -8.57 -6.39
C LEU A 12 -1.63 -8.84 -7.65
N ASN A 13 -1.11 -8.47 -8.82
CA ASN A 13 -1.82 -8.69 -10.07
C ASN A 13 -1.95 -10.17 -10.40
N GLU A 14 -0.92 -10.98 -10.14
CA GLU A 14 -1.00 -12.42 -10.36
C GLU A 14 -2.11 -13.05 -9.51
N ALA A 15 -2.23 -12.64 -8.26
CA ALA A 15 -3.31 -13.12 -7.41
C ALA A 15 -4.67 -12.67 -7.93
N ALA A 16 -4.77 -11.43 -8.42
CA ALA A 16 -6.01 -10.88 -8.94
C ALA A 16 -6.44 -11.52 -10.27
N GLU A 17 -5.49 -11.99 -11.08
CA GLU A 17 -5.81 -12.62 -12.37
C GLU A 17 -6.69 -13.86 -12.24
N LYS A 18 -6.70 -14.47 -11.07
CA LYS A 18 -7.51 -15.66 -10.81
C LYS A 18 -8.96 -15.32 -10.45
N LEU A 19 -9.28 -14.03 -10.30
CA LEU A 19 -10.65 -13.59 -10.03
C LEU A 19 -11.46 -13.55 -11.32
N ASP A 20 -12.79 -13.48 -11.18
CA ASP A 20 -13.65 -13.32 -12.33
C ASP A 20 -13.43 -11.97 -13.01
N GLU A 21 -13.86 -11.84 -14.28
CA GLU A 21 -13.58 -10.67 -15.09
C GLU A 21 -14.15 -9.38 -14.50
N ASP A 22 -15.36 -9.43 -13.95
CA ASP A 22 -16.01 -8.23 -13.40
C ASP A 22 -15.25 -7.69 -12.18
N ARG A 23 -14.86 -8.58 -11.28
CA ARG A 23 -14.13 -8.20 -10.07
C ARG A 23 -12.70 -7.81 -10.40
N LYS A 24 -12.08 -8.53 -11.33
CA LYS A 24 -10.73 -8.21 -11.78
C LYS A 24 -10.66 -6.80 -12.37
N ALA A 25 -11.63 -6.43 -13.20
CA ALA A 25 -11.69 -5.10 -13.80
C ALA A 25 -11.81 -3.99 -12.76
N PHE A 26 -12.51 -4.25 -11.66
CA PHE A 26 -12.64 -3.29 -10.55
C PHE A 26 -11.38 -3.23 -9.69
N ILE A 27 -10.81 -4.40 -9.38
CA ILE A 27 -9.75 -4.53 -8.38
C ILE A 27 -8.36 -4.16 -8.93
N ILE A 28 -8.04 -4.53 -10.17
CA ILE A 28 -6.70 -4.30 -10.71
C ILE A 28 -6.27 -2.82 -10.68
N PRO A 29 -7.10 -1.85 -11.08
CA PRO A 29 -6.70 -0.45 -10.95
C PRO A 29 -6.43 -0.03 -9.50
N LEU A 30 -7.18 -0.57 -8.54
CA LEU A 30 -6.96 -0.28 -7.14
C LEU A 30 -5.63 -0.86 -6.64
N LEU A 31 -5.26 -2.05 -7.12
CA LEU A 31 -3.97 -2.66 -6.75
C LEU A 31 -2.80 -1.83 -7.25
N SER A 32 -2.92 -1.22 -8.43
CA SER A 32 -1.90 -0.32 -8.94
C SER A 32 -1.69 0.87 -8.00
N GLU A 33 -2.79 1.48 -7.56
CA GLU A 33 -2.73 2.58 -6.59
C GLU A 33 -2.18 2.13 -5.24
N ILE A 34 -2.58 0.96 -4.78
CA ILE A 34 -2.09 0.40 -3.52
C ILE A 34 -0.57 0.21 -3.58
N ALA A 35 -0.06 -0.41 -4.65
CA ALA A 35 1.38 -0.63 -4.80
C ALA A 35 2.15 0.68 -4.86
N PHE A 36 1.60 1.68 -5.56
CA PHE A 36 2.20 3.02 -5.62
C PHE A 36 2.29 3.65 -4.24
N MET A 37 1.21 3.57 -3.46
CA MET A 37 1.19 4.12 -2.11
C MET A 37 2.14 3.38 -1.16
N GLU A 38 2.28 2.05 -1.32
CA GLU A 38 3.24 1.28 -0.54
C GLU A 38 4.67 1.78 -0.75
N GLU A 39 5.06 2.04 -1.99
CA GLU A 39 6.38 2.59 -2.30
C GLU A 39 6.55 3.98 -1.71
N LYS A 40 5.55 4.82 -1.84
CA LYS A 40 5.56 6.17 -1.28
C LYS A 40 5.71 6.14 0.24
N LEU A 41 4.98 5.24 0.90
CA LEU A 41 5.05 5.10 2.36
C LEU A 41 6.45 4.66 2.81
N LYS A 42 7.07 3.73 2.10
CA LYS A 42 8.44 3.30 2.42
C LYS A 42 9.42 4.47 2.31
N THR A 43 9.31 5.26 1.27
CA THR A 43 10.16 6.41 1.06
C THR A 43 9.96 7.45 2.17
N LEU A 44 8.71 7.75 2.49
CA LEU A 44 8.38 8.74 3.52
C LEU A 44 8.82 8.27 4.92
N LYS A 45 8.69 6.98 5.19
CA LYS A 45 9.09 6.42 6.49
C LYS A 45 10.58 6.59 6.76
N ALA A 46 11.40 6.60 5.72
CA ALA A 46 12.85 6.77 5.85
C ALA A 46 13.24 8.21 6.12
N MET A 47 12.32 9.18 6.01
CA MET A 47 12.58 10.59 6.22
C MET A 47 12.37 10.99 7.68
N PRO A 48 13.03 12.05 8.16
CA PRO A 48 12.83 12.52 9.54
C PRO A 48 11.39 12.99 9.76
N TYR A 49 10.81 12.63 10.91
CA TYR A 49 9.45 13.02 11.26
C TYR A 49 9.40 14.39 11.95
N ILE A 50 10.46 14.76 12.64
CA ILE A 50 10.55 16.07 13.30
C ILE A 50 11.92 16.67 13.06
N VAL A 51 11.98 18.00 13.08
CA VAL A 51 13.25 18.72 13.00
C VAL A 51 13.25 19.82 14.05
N ALA A 52 14.44 20.16 14.56
CA ALA A 52 14.59 21.25 15.51
C ALA A 52 14.40 22.58 14.79
N HIS A 53 13.81 23.55 15.49
CA HIS A 53 13.67 24.91 14.95
C HIS A 53 15.05 25.54 14.82
N PRO A 54 15.40 26.15 13.67
CA PRO A 54 16.77 26.70 13.48
C PRO A 54 17.18 27.74 14.48
N LYS A 55 16.26 28.55 14.99
CA LYS A 55 16.53 29.64 15.92
C LYS A 55 16.24 29.29 17.38
N ASN A 56 15.60 28.17 17.63
CA ASN A 56 15.24 27.75 18.97
C ASN A 56 15.28 26.20 19.05
N PRO A 57 16.43 25.65 19.49
CA PRO A 57 16.63 24.20 19.53
C PRO A 57 15.65 23.46 20.45
N ASN A 58 14.99 24.17 21.37
CA ASN A 58 14.00 23.54 22.26
C ASN A 58 12.62 23.37 21.60
N ARG A 59 12.41 23.98 20.44
CA ARG A 59 11.18 23.83 19.69
C ARG A 59 11.39 22.84 18.54
N VAL A 60 10.47 21.92 18.39
CA VAL A 60 10.50 20.95 17.30
C VAL A 60 9.30 21.18 16.40
N LYS A 61 9.44 20.78 15.15
CA LYS A 61 8.41 20.96 14.13
C LYS A 61 8.23 19.64 13.40
N THR A 62 6.97 19.28 13.16
CA THR A 62 6.65 18.12 12.34
C THR A 62 7.05 18.40 10.88
N THR A 63 7.75 17.47 10.25
CA THR A 63 8.17 17.62 8.86
C THR A 63 7.00 17.42 7.92
N ASP A 64 7.14 17.96 6.70
CA ASP A 64 6.16 17.70 5.64
C ASP A 64 6.10 16.22 5.30
N ALA A 65 7.24 15.52 5.38
CA ALA A 65 7.28 14.08 5.16
C ALA A 65 6.41 13.32 6.15
N ALA A 66 6.44 13.73 7.44
CA ALA A 66 5.58 13.10 8.47
C ALA A 66 4.11 13.34 8.20
N LYS A 67 3.74 14.55 7.77
CA LYS A 67 2.35 14.87 7.41
C LYS A 67 1.89 14.06 6.21
N GLN A 68 2.72 13.99 5.16
CA GLN A 68 2.41 13.21 3.97
C GLN A 68 2.28 11.73 4.28
N TYR A 69 3.13 11.21 5.16
CA TYR A 69 3.04 9.82 5.58
C TYR A 69 1.68 9.53 6.20
N LYS A 70 1.25 10.38 7.13
CA LYS A 70 -0.04 10.21 7.79
C LYS A 70 -1.19 10.25 6.80
N GLU A 71 -1.20 11.23 5.90
CA GLU A 71 -2.25 11.39 4.90
C GLU A 71 -2.26 10.20 3.93
N THR A 72 -1.08 9.80 3.43
CA THR A 72 -0.95 8.68 2.52
C THR A 72 -1.39 7.38 3.18
N MET A 73 -1.03 7.18 4.45
CA MET A 73 -1.43 5.99 5.20
C MET A 73 -2.95 5.90 5.32
N GLN A 74 -3.64 7.00 5.59
CA GLN A 74 -5.09 7.02 5.67
C GLN A 74 -5.73 6.62 4.35
N ILE A 75 -5.23 7.15 3.24
CA ILE A 75 -5.74 6.82 1.91
C ILE A 75 -5.43 5.37 1.57
N TYR A 76 -4.23 4.92 1.88
CA TYR A 76 -3.80 3.54 1.66
C TYR A 76 -4.69 2.55 2.39
N LEU A 77 -4.93 2.76 3.68
CA LEU A 77 -5.78 1.88 4.47
C LEU A 77 -7.21 1.86 3.94
N GLY A 78 -7.71 3.01 3.47
CA GLY A 78 -9.03 3.10 2.84
C GLY A 78 -9.10 2.28 1.55
N ALA A 79 -8.07 2.36 0.71
CA ALA A 79 -8.01 1.60 -0.53
C ALA A 79 -7.94 0.09 -0.28
N VAL A 80 -7.09 -0.34 0.67
CA VAL A 80 -6.97 -1.74 1.06
C VAL A 80 -8.30 -2.24 1.60
N LYS A 81 -8.95 -1.46 2.47
CA LYS A 81 -10.26 -1.82 3.03
C LYS A 81 -11.30 -2.01 1.93
N THR A 82 -11.30 -1.13 0.92
CA THR A 82 -12.22 -1.24 -0.20
C THR A 82 -12.03 -2.56 -0.95
N VAL A 83 -10.77 -2.93 -1.23
CA VAL A 83 -10.46 -4.19 -1.91
C VAL A 83 -10.88 -5.38 -1.03
N LEU A 84 -10.51 -5.37 0.24
CA LEU A 84 -10.86 -6.47 1.16
C LEU A 84 -12.36 -6.64 1.29
N THR A 85 -13.12 -5.53 1.36
CA THR A 85 -14.58 -5.59 1.44
C THR A 85 -15.16 -6.23 0.18
N ALA A 86 -14.64 -5.87 -0.99
CA ALA A 86 -15.08 -6.47 -2.25
C ALA A 86 -14.76 -7.97 -2.30
N LEU A 87 -13.59 -8.37 -1.81
CA LEU A 87 -13.17 -9.77 -1.79
C LEU A 87 -13.92 -10.61 -0.77
N TYR A 88 -14.30 -10.00 0.33
CA TYR A 88 -14.94 -10.70 1.45
C TYR A 88 -16.26 -11.37 1.06
N LYS A 89 -16.92 -10.84 0.03
CA LYS A 89 -18.18 -11.36 -0.45
C LYS A 89 -18.01 -12.52 -1.44
N ILE A 90 -16.75 -12.88 -1.74
CA ILE A 90 -16.44 -13.91 -2.72
C ILE A 90 -15.89 -15.14 -2.00
N GLU A 91 -16.57 -16.26 -2.15
CA GLU A 91 -16.04 -17.54 -1.68
C GLU A 91 -15.20 -18.15 -2.77
N SER A 92 -13.90 -17.85 -2.79
CA SER A 92 -12.98 -18.44 -3.75
C SER A 92 -11.56 -18.44 -3.21
N GLY A 93 -10.78 -19.43 -3.64
CA GLY A 93 -9.37 -19.48 -3.28
C GLY A 93 -8.58 -18.30 -3.82
N ALA A 94 -9.00 -17.75 -4.98
CA ALA A 94 -8.35 -16.58 -5.57
C ALA A 94 -8.51 -15.34 -4.70
N ALA A 95 -9.71 -15.14 -4.13
CA ALA A 95 -9.94 -14.01 -3.22
C ALA A 95 -9.12 -14.16 -1.95
N GLU A 96 -9.07 -15.36 -1.38
CA GLU A 96 -8.28 -15.63 -0.19
C GLU A 96 -6.78 -15.41 -0.45
N GLU A 97 -6.29 -15.83 -1.59
CA GLU A 97 -4.90 -15.63 -1.96
C GLU A 97 -4.56 -14.13 -2.06
N LEU A 98 -5.43 -13.36 -2.72
CA LEU A 98 -5.20 -11.91 -2.84
C LEU A 98 -5.24 -11.22 -1.48
N MET A 99 -6.17 -11.58 -0.60
CA MET A 99 -6.23 -11.05 0.75
C MET A 99 -4.94 -11.35 1.52
N ALA A 100 -4.42 -12.58 1.41
CA ALA A 100 -3.17 -12.96 2.06
C ALA A 100 -2.00 -12.14 1.53
N ARG A 101 -1.94 -11.91 0.21
CA ARG A 101 -0.87 -11.12 -0.39
C ARG A 101 -0.92 -9.65 0.06
N LEU A 102 -2.12 -9.10 0.19
CA LEU A 102 -2.27 -7.72 0.70
C LEU A 102 -1.79 -7.60 2.14
N GLN A 103 -2.01 -8.62 2.95
CA GLN A 103 -1.59 -8.62 4.35
C GLN A 103 -0.08 -8.81 4.54
N GLU A 104 0.63 -9.24 3.51
CA GLU A 104 2.08 -9.42 3.57
C GLU A 104 2.86 -8.10 3.58
N PHE A 105 2.20 -6.97 3.30
CA PHE A 105 2.90 -5.70 3.23
C PHE A 105 3.42 -5.28 4.60
N GLU A 106 4.72 -5.01 4.67
CA GLU A 106 5.40 -4.52 5.87
C GLU A 106 6.09 -3.20 5.56
N LEU A 107 5.92 -2.26 6.46
CA LEU A 107 6.59 -0.95 6.37
C LEU A 107 7.99 -0.96 6.96
#